data_e9461cd4d0a36c292065b86b9c2d7925
#
_entry.id   e9461cd4d0a36c292065b86b9c2d7925
#
_cell.length_a   1.000
_cell.length_b   1.000
_cell.length_c   1.000
_cell.angle_alpha   90.00
_cell.angle_beta   90.00
_cell.angle_gamma   90.00
#
_symmetry.space_group_name_H-M   'P 1'
#
loop_
_entity.id
_entity.type
_entity.pdbx_description
1 polymer ?
#
loop_
_entity_poly.entity_id
_entity_poly.type
_entity_poly.pdbx_seq_one_letter_code
_entity_poly.pdbx_strand_id
1 'polypeptide(L)'
;MPGSGGKTIAVLGGGITGLTSAFTLARSLPQDAYRIVLIESQSRLGGHVHSNREPSTSALYEWGPRSIRPVGYRGLRTIELLHQLSLQDRMVLVPRASASAQNRFLYHDGRLLRLPSSFWSAVQATLRQPILRRIFAEVRNEWRVPRSEHLGTAAGDESVHAFFNRRFGPCLADTMASALMHGIYAGDSRELSIKAVMPSLVLTEQMHGSLLRALLPRFLNSRYKASTYENSDQAKKEAVESRLDPGLVQKLRSTSIYSFPQGLAELTRALEAELLAMPHVSIWKGDACKRIVPGQRIEIETNHSKLYADRVVATVPSSHLAPLLPDLPHLAYNPSAHLAIVDIVLGVADILPIHGFGYLVPRNATNNSDEILGVIFDSDAVPNQSQRLTKLTVMMGGPYWRHRSSFPSEDDVKERALRALHSQLGLSLLTLTSHLENIYARVMTDTIPQYLVGHPQRMAELKAAIKMHPQWRNRLSLLGYSYGGVGVNDCIANAMDTCDAICNYEQNKSPLSDTSGLQPALFPG
;
A
#
# COMPACT_ATOMS: atom_id res chain seq x y z
N MET A 1 7.41 26.74 30.78
CA MET A 1 6.53 25.57 31.01
C MET A 1 5.15 25.92 30.46
N PRO A 2 4.58 25.22 29.45
CA PRO A 2 3.19 25.47 29.06
C PRO A 2 2.26 24.97 30.15
N GLY A 3 1.15 25.69 30.39
CA GLY A 3 0.24 25.55 31.48
C GLY A 3 -0.30 24.15 31.74
N SER A 4 -0.51 23.83 32.99
CA SER A 4 -0.83 22.54 33.61
C SER A 4 -2.26 22.02 33.38
N GLY A 5 -2.80 22.07 32.15
CA GLY A 5 -4.19 21.67 31.89
C GLY A 5 -4.52 21.03 30.54
N GLY A 6 -3.61 21.03 29.56
CA GLY A 6 -3.88 20.51 28.22
C GLY A 6 -3.82 18.98 28.11
N LYS A 7 -4.72 18.38 27.29
CA LYS A 7 -4.68 16.95 26.96
C LYS A 7 -3.49 16.61 26.07
N THR A 8 -2.87 15.46 26.30
CA THR A 8 -1.76 14.96 25.51
C THR A 8 -2.20 13.77 24.64
N ILE A 9 -1.94 13.85 23.34
CA ILE A 9 -2.10 12.73 22.42
C ILE A 9 -0.72 12.25 21.98
N ALA A 10 -0.42 10.99 22.25
CA ALA A 10 0.81 10.36 21.81
C ALA A 10 0.58 9.63 20.47
N VAL A 11 1.43 9.88 19.48
CA VAL A 11 1.46 9.18 18.21
C VAL A 11 2.73 8.32 18.19
N LEU A 12 2.56 7.00 18.11
CA LEU A 12 3.67 6.04 18.10
C LEU A 12 3.99 5.61 16.67
N GLY A 13 5.20 5.90 16.21
CA GLY A 13 5.70 5.64 14.86
C GLY A 13 5.69 6.88 13.97
N GLY A 14 6.86 7.22 13.43
CA GLY A 14 7.09 8.38 12.55
C GLY A 14 7.02 8.04 11.06
N GLY A 15 6.36 6.94 10.66
CA GLY A 15 6.05 6.63 9.26
C GLY A 15 4.99 7.55 8.67
N ILE A 16 4.63 7.34 7.40
CA ILE A 16 3.63 8.17 6.70
C ILE A 16 2.31 8.25 7.46
N THR A 17 1.86 7.14 8.05
CA THR A 17 0.62 7.09 8.86
C THR A 17 0.73 7.99 10.09
N GLY A 18 1.82 7.87 10.85
CA GLY A 18 2.01 8.64 12.09
C GLY A 18 2.21 10.13 11.81
N LEU A 19 2.99 10.48 10.80
CA LEU A 19 3.16 11.86 10.36
C LEU A 19 1.83 12.49 9.94
N THR A 20 1.03 11.79 9.13
CA THR A 20 -0.30 12.24 8.72
C THR A 20 -1.24 12.39 9.92
N SER A 21 -1.20 11.43 10.86
CA SER A 21 -2.02 11.48 12.07
C SER A 21 -1.65 12.67 12.93
N ALA A 22 -0.37 12.87 13.21
CA ALA A 22 0.12 13.99 14.02
C ALA A 22 -0.26 15.34 13.37
N PHE A 23 -0.07 15.47 12.04
CA PHE A 23 -0.42 16.67 11.29
C PHE A 23 -1.94 16.96 11.32
N THR A 24 -2.78 15.96 11.06
CA THR A 24 -4.23 16.12 11.05
C THR A 24 -4.75 16.51 12.43
N LEU A 25 -4.28 15.86 13.50
CA LEU A 25 -4.66 16.18 14.89
C LEU A 25 -4.20 17.57 15.30
N ALA A 26 -2.93 17.91 15.04
CA ALA A 26 -2.36 19.19 15.42
C ALA A 26 -3.05 20.37 14.71
N ARG A 27 -3.47 20.16 13.45
CA ARG A 27 -4.17 21.19 12.68
C ARG A 27 -5.63 21.39 13.08
N SER A 28 -6.30 20.32 13.54
CA SER A 28 -7.75 20.31 13.79
C SER A 28 -8.13 20.51 15.24
N LEU A 29 -7.24 20.25 16.17
CA LEU A 29 -7.48 20.45 17.61
C LEU A 29 -6.96 21.81 18.08
N PRO A 30 -7.63 22.46 19.05
CA PRO A 30 -7.16 23.72 19.64
C PRO A 30 -5.76 23.57 20.26
N GLN A 31 -4.82 24.39 19.82
CA GLN A 31 -3.42 24.30 20.21
C GLN A 31 -3.12 24.64 21.68
N ASP A 32 -4.00 25.39 22.32
CA ASP A 32 -3.95 25.74 23.74
C ASP A 32 -4.46 24.61 24.64
N ALA A 33 -5.31 23.74 24.11
CA ALA A 33 -5.94 22.63 24.84
C ALA A 33 -5.29 21.26 24.58
N TYR A 34 -4.53 21.11 23.52
CA TYR A 34 -3.94 19.82 23.12
C TYR A 34 -2.45 19.92 22.83
N ARG A 35 -1.71 18.92 23.29
CA ARG A 35 -0.31 18.67 22.95
C ARG A 35 -0.21 17.37 22.16
N ILE A 36 0.48 17.37 21.02
CA ILE A 36 0.75 16.19 20.21
C ILE A 36 2.23 15.79 20.39
N VAL A 37 2.48 14.54 20.73
CA VAL A 37 3.85 14.01 20.88
C VAL A 37 4.01 12.83 19.90
N LEU A 38 4.82 13.02 18.87
CA LEU A 38 5.20 11.98 17.91
C LEU A 38 6.49 11.30 18.37
N ILE A 39 6.44 9.98 18.54
CA ILE A 39 7.57 9.16 19.04
C ILE A 39 8.01 8.20 17.95
N GLU A 40 9.28 8.26 17.54
CA GLU A 40 9.88 7.43 16.52
C GLU A 40 11.16 6.76 17.02
N SER A 41 11.27 5.45 16.80
CA SER A 41 12.42 4.66 17.24
C SER A 41 13.70 4.94 16.46
N GLN A 42 13.58 5.35 15.20
CA GLN A 42 14.72 5.67 14.34
C GLN A 42 15.10 7.16 14.43
N SER A 43 16.31 7.48 14.01
CA SER A 43 16.80 8.87 13.92
C SER A 43 16.14 9.68 12.80
N ARG A 44 15.46 9.02 11.83
CA ARG A 44 14.75 9.64 10.71
C ARG A 44 13.24 9.36 10.77
N LEU A 45 12.46 10.22 10.16
CA LEU A 45 11.03 10.02 9.90
C LEU A 45 10.79 9.46 8.49
N GLY A 46 9.53 9.08 8.21
CA GLY A 46 9.07 8.60 6.92
C GLY A 46 8.84 7.08 6.83
N GLY A 47 9.42 6.30 7.73
CA GLY A 47 9.26 4.83 7.73
C GLY A 47 9.72 4.22 6.41
N HIS A 48 8.82 3.47 5.73
CA HIS A 48 9.10 2.88 4.42
C HIS A 48 9.09 3.88 3.25
N VAL A 49 8.61 5.09 3.43
CA VAL A 49 8.75 6.16 2.43
C VAL A 49 10.14 6.76 2.58
N HIS A 50 11.05 6.33 1.72
CA HIS A 50 12.46 6.72 1.79
C HIS A 50 13.06 6.85 0.40
N SER A 51 13.34 8.08 0.01
CA SER A 51 13.98 8.45 -1.26
C SER A 51 15.37 9.00 -0.97
N ASN A 52 16.35 8.56 -1.73
CA ASN A 52 17.71 9.06 -1.70
C ASN A 52 18.18 9.40 -3.11
N ARG A 53 18.94 10.49 -3.26
CA ARG A 53 19.55 10.88 -4.52
C ARG A 53 21.05 10.71 -4.43
N GLU A 54 21.60 9.95 -5.36
CA GLU A 54 23.04 9.72 -5.46
C GLU A 54 23.75 10.98 -5.93
N PRO A 55 24.72 11.50 -5.19
CA PRO A 55 25.41 12.72 -5.58
C PRO A 55 26.19 12.60 -6.90
N SER A 56 26.81 11.45 -7.18
CA SER A 56 27.67 11.23 -8.35
C SER A 56 26.88 11.12 -9.66
N THR A 57 25.76 10.40 -9.67
CA THR A 57 24.95 10.13 -10.86
C THR A 57 23.68 10.95 -10.91
N SER A 58 23.31 11.62 -9.83
CA SER A 58 22.01 12.26 -9.63
C SER A 58 20.82 11.30 -9.76
N ALA A 59 21.04 9.98 -9.73
CA ALA A 59 19.98 8.98 -9.76
C ALA A 59 19.16 9.02 -8.47
N LEU A 60 17.85 8.91 -8.62
CA LEU A 60 16.91 8.87 -7.49
C LEU A 60 16.61 7.41 -7.14
N TYR A 61 16.86 7.01 -5.90
CA TYR A 61 16.54 5.69 -5.36
C TYR A 61 15.32 5.75 -4.45
N GLU A 62 14.38 4.83 -4.66
CA GLU A 62 13.19 4.65 -3.82
C GLU A 62 13.27 3.29 -3.13
N TRP A 63 13.54 3.29 -1.83
CA TRP A 63 13.67 2.06 -1.03
C TRP A 63 12.32 1.54 -0.50
N GLY A 64 11.25 2.09 -0.99
CA GLY A 64 9.87 1.72 -0.67
C GLY A 64 8.94 2.04 -1.83
N PRO A 65 7.76 2.61 -1.54
CA PRO A 65 6.85 3.06 -2.59
C PRO A 65 7.49 4.21 -3.39
N ARG A 66 7.28 4.21 -4.72
CA ARG A 66 7.89 5.17 -5.67
C ARG A 66 6.89 6.05 -6.40
N SER A 67 5.65 5.64 -6.44
CA SER A 67 4.57 6.37 -7.09
C SER A 67 3.24 6.09 -6.43
N ILE A 68 2.30 7.01 -6.58
CA ILE A 68 0.96 6.95 -6.01
C ILE A 68 -0.07 7.06 -7.13
N ARG A 69 -1.23 6.40 -6.98
CA ARG A 69 -2.35 6.50 -7.92
C ARG A 69 -3.40 7.47 -7.38
N PRO A 70 -3.81 8.50 -8.15
CA PRO A 70 -4.85 9.42 -7.72
C PRO A 70 -6.26 8.86 -7.99
N VAL A 71 -6.57 7.65 -7.52
CA VAL A 71 -7.81 6.95 -7.86
C VAL A 71 -8.60 6.57 -6.62
N GLY A 72 -9.93 6.71 -6.71
CA GLY A 72 -10.86 6.37 -5.63
C GLY A 72 -10.80 7.35 -4.46
N TYR A 73 -11.66 7.12 -3.46
CA TYR A 73 -11.73 7.93 -2.25
C TYR A 73 -10.36 8.10 -1.58
N ARG A 74 -9.62 7.00 -1.38
CA ARG A 74 -8.32 7.01 -0.69
C ARG A 74 -7.27 7.83 -1.45
N GLY A 75 -7.25 7.73 -2.80
CA GLY A 75 -6.37 8.56 -3.63
C GLY A 75 -6.69 10.06 -3.51
N LEU A 76 -7.98 10.41 -3.45
CA LEU A 76 -8.40 11.82 -3.28
C LEU A 76 -8.08 12.35 -1.89
N ARG A 77 -8.18 11.54 -0.83
CA ARG A 77 -7.72 11.94 0.53
C ARG A 77 -6.23 12.26 0.54
N THR A 78 -5.42 11.49 -0.21
CA THR A 78 -3.99 11.82 -0.36
C THR A 78 -3.81 13.15 -1.10
N ILE A 79 -4.57 13.42 -2.16
CA ILE A 79 -4.51 14.71 -2.86
C ILE A 79 -4.95 15.87 -1.96
N GLU A 80 -5.96 15.68 -1.11
CA GLU A 80 -6.38 16.66 -0.12
C GLU A 80 -5.22 16.98 0.86
N LEU A 81 -4.50 15.97 1.33
CA LEU A 81 -3.29 16.16 2.14
C LEU A 81 -2.21 16.94 1.38
N LEU A 82 -1.95 16.59 0.12
CA LEU A 82 -0.98 17.32 -0.71
C LEU A 82 -1.35 18.78 -0.91
N HIS A 83 -2.64 19.07 -1.07
CA HIS A 83 -3.14 20.44 -1.17
C HIS A 83 -2.90 21.20 0.15
N GLN A 84 -3.15 20.57 1.30
CA GLN A 84 -2.88 21.16 2.62
C GLN A 84 -1.39 21.46 2.86
N LEU A 85 -0.50 20.69 2.22
CA LEU A 85 0.96 20.84 2.28
C LEU A 85 1.54 21.70 1.15
N SER A 86 0.69 22.26 0.27
CA SER A 86 1.09 23.03 -0.93
C SER A 86 2.03 22.25 -1.87
N LEU A 87 1.85 20.93 -1.95
CA LEU A 87 2.66 20.03 -2.79
C LEU A 87 2.02 19.71 -4.16
N GLN A 88 0.78 20.14 -4.41
CA GLN A 88 0.04 19.80 -5.63
C GLN A 88 0.74 20.24 -6.92
N ASP A 89 1.46 21.36 -6.89
CA ASP A 89 2.16 21.90 -8.07
C ASP A 89 3.54 21.27 -8.28
N ARG A 90 4.01 20.48 -7.32
CA ARG A 90 5.28 19.75 -7.39
C ARG A 90 5.13 18.33 -7.91
N MET A 91 3.90 17.87 -8.15
CA MET A 91 3.67 16.51 -8.64
C MET A 91 4.20 16.29 -10.05
N VAL A 92 4.97 15.24 -10.24
CA VAL A 92 5.32 14.70 -11.56
C VAL A 92 4.20 13.76 -11.99
N LEU A 93 3.32 14.22 -12.86
CA LEU A 93 2.15 13.47 -13.31
C LEU A 93 2.51 12.58 -14.50
N VAL A 94 2.13 11.31 -14.45
CA VAL A 94 2.29 10.35 -15.56
C VAL A 94 0.92 10.13 -16.21
N PRO A 95 0.71 10.57 -17.46
CA PRO A 95 -0.57 10.44 -18.14
C PRO A 95 -0.98 8.98 -18.36
N ARG A 96 -2.29 8.72 -18.37
CA ARG A 96 -2.82 7.39 -18.74
C ARG A 96 -2.51 6.97 -20.17
N ALA A 97 -2.22 7.92 -21.05
CA ALA A 97 -1.82 7.68 -22.42
C ALA A 97 -0.34 7.29 -22.58
N SER A 98 0.49 7.42 -21.53
CA SER A 98 1.92 7.08 -21.58
C SER A 98 2.16 5.58 -21.80
N ALA A 99 3.32 5.23 -22.35
CA ALA A 99 3.73 3.85 -22.54
C ALA A 99 3.76 3.08 -21.20
N SER A 100 4.26 3.70 -20.14
CA SER A 100 4.32 3.11 -18.79
C SER A 100 2.93 2.83 -18.19
N ALA A 101 1.91 3.61 -18.53
CA ALA A 101 0.55 3.34 -18.08
C ALA A 101 -0.13 2.22 -18.87
N GLN A 102 0.17 2.11 -20.16
CA GLN A 102 -0.51 1.17 -21.08
C GLN A 102 0.21 -0.17 -21.23
N ASN A 103 1.54 -0.19 -21.09
CA ASN A 103 2.33 -1.38 -21.31
C ASN A 103 2.72 -1.99 -19.96
N ARG A 104 2.15 -3.14 -19.68
CA ARG A 104 2.47 -4.00 -18.53
C ARG A 104 2.77 -5.38 -19.03
N PHE A 105 3.78 -6.00 -18.46
CA PHE A 105 4.24 -7.29 -18.93
C PHE A 105 4.14 -8.34 -17.83
N LEU A 106 4.01 -9.58 -18.26
CA LEU A 106 4.07 -10.76 -17.43
C LEU A 106 5.17 -11.67 -17.96
N TYR A 107 6.07 -12.15 -17.13
CA TYR A 107 7.05 -13.14 -17.51
C TYR A 107 6.43 -14.53 -17.53
N HIS A 108 6.44 -15.19 -18.67
CA HIS A 108 5.86 -16.53 -18.84
C HIS A 108 6.61 -17.31 -19.93
N ASP A 109 6.96 -18.56 -19.64
CA ASP A 109 7.67 -19.46 -20.56
C ASP A 109 8.90 -18.83 -21.24
N GLY A 110 9.75 -18.17 -20.42
CA GLY A 110 11.00 -17.59 -20.90
C GLY A 110 10.85 -16.30 -21.71
N ARG A 111 9.67 -15.68 -21.75
CA ARG A 111 9.43 -14.43 -22.50
C ARG A 111 8.52 -13.47 -21.78
N LEU A 112 8.58 -12.21 -22.14
CA LEU A 112 7.72 -11.16 -21.65
C LEU A 112 6.46 -11.04 -22.51
N LEU A 113 5.31 -11.28 -21.88
CA LEU A 113 4.00 -11.16 -22.51
C LEU A 113 3.41 -9.79 -22.17
N ARG A 114 3.12 -8.99 -23.18
CA ARG A 114 2.39 -7.73 -22.99
C ARG A 114 0.94 -8.03 -22.65
N LEU A 115 0.47 -7.50 -21.52
CA LEU A 115 -0.92 -7.59 -21.11
C LEU A 115 -1.79 -6.62 -21.94
N PRO A 116 -2.99 -7.04 -22.35
CA PRO A 116 -3.88 -6.18 -23.13
C PRO A 116 -4.37 -4.99 -22.30
N SER A 117 -4.35 -3.81 -22.91
CA SER A 117 -4.84 -2.56 -22.31
C SER A 117 -6.18 -2.08 -22.90
N SER A 118 -6.69 -2.73 -23.94
CA SER A 118 -7.94 -2.42 -24.61
C SER A 118 -8.63 -3.68 -25.12
N PHE A 119 -9.92 -3.59 -25.46
CA PHE A 119 -10.68 -4.71 -26.04
C PHE A 119 -10.01 -5.26 -27.31
N TRP A 120 -9.63 -4.42 -28.24
CA TRP A 120 -8.98 -4.84 -29.50
C TRP A 120 -7.61 -5.47 -29.27
N SER A 121 -6.83 -4.92 -28.34
CA SER A 121 -5.56 -5.54 -27.96
C SER A 121 -5.76 -6.89 -27.26
N ALA A 122 -6.85 -7.08 -26.51
CA ALA A 122 -7.19 -8.37 -25.91
C ALA A 122 -7.53 -9.43 -26.98
N VAL A 123 -8.32 -9.08 -27.98
CA VAL A 123 -8.64 -9.96 -29.12
C VAL A 123 -7.35 -10.37 -29.86
N GLN A 124 -6.52 -9.40 -30.22
CA GLN A 124 -5.27 -9.65 -30.93
C GLN A 124 -4.29 -10.50 -30.11
N ALA A 125 -4.15 -10.21 -28.81
CA ALA A 125 -3.30 -10.95 -27.90
C ALA A 125 -3.79 -12.41 -27.72
N THR A 126 -5.11 -12.62 -27.63
CA THR A 126 -5.72 -13.95 -27.54
C THR A 126 -5.44 -14.80 -28.78
N LEU A 127 -5.41 -14.19 -29.97
CA LEU A 127 -5.08 -14.89 -31.20
C LEU A 127 -3.60 -15.31 -31.28
N ARG A 128 -2.70 -14.49 -30.73
CA ARG A 128 -1.24 -14.67 -30.85
C ARG A 128 -0.61 -15.46 -29.70
N GLN A 129 -1.23 -15.46 -28.51
CA GLN A 129 -0.64 -15.99 -27.27
C GLN A 129 -1.48 -17.16 -26.74
N PRO A 130 -0.98 -18.41 -26.72
CA PRO A 130 -1.73 -19.57 -26.25
C PRO A 130 -2.23 -19.45 -24.82
N ILE A 131 -1.44 -18.87 -23.92
CA ILE A 131 -1.83 -18.65 -22.52
C ILE A 131 -3.04 -17.73 -22.39
N LEU A 132 -3.08 -16.62 -23.13
CA LEU A 132 -4.21 -15.69 -23.11
C LEU A 132 -5.46 -16.32 -23.74
N ARG A 133 -5.30 -17.19 -24.74
CA ARG A 133 -6.41 -17.99 -25.32
C ARG A 133 -7.03 -18.90 -24.26
N ARG A 134 -6.18 -19.58 -23.48
CA ARG A 134 -6.64 -20.45 -22.38
C ARG A 134 -7.34 -19.65 -21.30
N ILE A 135 -6.75 -18.57 -20.83
CA ILE A 135 -7.37 -17.67 -19.86
C ILE A 135 -8.73 -17.17 -20.37
N PHE A 136 -8.82 -16.75 -21.63
CA PHE A 136 -10.08 -16.27 -22.20
C PHE A 136 -11.15 -17.38 -22.24
N ALA A 137 -10.76 -18.61 -22.58
CA ALA A 137 -11.67 -19.75 -22.58
C ALA A 137 -12.22 -20.07 -21.17
N GLU A 138 -11.36 -19.97 -20.15
CA GLU A 138 -11.76 -20.14 -18.74
C GLU A 138 -12.68 -19.00 -18.27
N VAL A 139 -12.28 -17.75 -18.51
CA VAL A 139 -13.03 -16.53 -18.11
C VAL A 139 -14.41 -16.48 -18.74
N ARG A 140 -14.56 -16.96 -19.96
CA ARG A 140 -15.87 -17.00 -20.67
C ARG A 140 -16.97 -17.70 -19.89
N ASN A 141 -16.64 -18.63 -19.00
CA ASN A 141 -17.63 -19.39 -18.24
C ASN A 141 -17.95 -18.76 -16.87
N GLU A 142 -17.28 -17.68 -16.49
CA GLU A 142 -17.43 -17.03 -15.16
C GLU A 142 -18.87 -16.66 -14.84
N TRP A 143 -19.65 -16.21 -15.81
CA TRP A 143 -21.05 -15.81 -15.61
C TRP A 143 -21.99 -16.96 -15.20
N ARG A 144 -21.56 -18.22 -15.35
CA ARG A 144 -22.28 -19.43 -14.94
C ARG A 144 -21.91 -19.88 -13.52
N VAL A 145 -20.80 -19.41 -13.00
CA VAL A 145 -20.34 -19.79 -11.66
C VAL A 145 -21.24 -19.12 -10.62
N PRO A 146 -21.89 -19.87 -9.72
CA PRO A 146 -22.72 -19.30 -8.68
C PRO A 146 -21.89 -18.44 -7.72
N ARG A 147 -22.53 -17.43 -7.12
CA ARG A 147 -21.89 -16.67 -6.04
C ARG A 147 -21.64 -17.58 -4.83
N SER A 148 -20.57 -17.29 -4.11
CA SER A 148 -20.29 -17.98 -2.85
C SER A 148 -21.13 -17.39 -1.73
N GLU A 149 -22.04 -18.19 -1.16
CA GLU A 149 -22.82 -17.77 0.02
C GLU A 149 -21.91 -17.57 1.23
N HIS A 150 -20.89 -18.42 1.37
CA HIS A 150 -19.89 -18.32 2.43
C HIS A 150 -19.21 -16.94 2.45
N LEU A 151 -18.80 -16.41 1.31
CA LEU A 151 -18.20 -15.06 1.22
C LEU A 151 -19.19 -13.94 1.54
N GLY A 152 -20.49 -14.18 1.49
CA GLY A 152 -21.53 -13.22 1.87
C GLY A 152 -21.67 -13.05 3.38
N THR A 153 -21.07 -13.89 4.19
CA THR A 153 -21.13 -13.84 5.67
C THR A 153 -19.94 -13.06 6.27
N ALA A 154 -20.10 -12.56 7.48
CA ALA A 154 -19.03 -11.84 8.18
C ALA A 154 -17.79 -12.72 8.41
N ALA A 155 -17.97 -13.98 8.79
CA ALA A 155 -16.90 -14.93 9.08
C ALA A 155 -16.30 -15.61 7.82
N GLY A 156 -17.06 -15.63 6.72
CA GLY A 156 -16.62 -16.31 5.49
C GLY A 156 -15.47 -15.57 4.80
N ASP A 157 -14.43 -16.28 4.43
CA ASP A 157 -13.29 -15.76 3.69
C ASP A 157 -12.64 -16.87 2.86
N GLU A 158 -11.91 -16.53 1.84
CA GLU A 158 -11.10 -17.46 1.05
C GLU A 158 -9.82 -16.79 0.55
N SER A 159 -8.88 -17.59 0.07
CA SER A 159 -7.66 -17.02 -0.50
C SER A 159 -7.90 -16.38 -1.88
N VAL A 160 -7.04 -15.43 -2.24
CA VAL A 160 -7.05 -14.82 -3.59
C VAL A 160 -7.01 -15.91 -4.66
N HIS A 161 -6.12 -16.91 -4.50
CA HIS A 161 -6.02 -18.02 -5.44
C HIS A 161 -7.33 -18.83 -5.52
N ALA A 162 -7.95 -19.19 -4.39
CA ALA A 162 -9.20 -19.94 -4.37
C ALA A 162 -10.32 -19.17 -5.07
N PHE A 163 -10.45 -17.87 -4.80
CA PHE A 163 -11.41 -16.99 -5.47
C PHE A 163 -11.23 -16.98 -6.99
N PHE A 164 -10.00 -16.70 -7.45
CA PHE A 164 -9.73 -16.62 -8.90
C PHE A 164 -9.87 -17.97 -9.59
N ASN A 165 -9.43 -19.07 -8.93
CA ASN A 165 -9.58 -20.42 -9.45
C ASN A 165 -11.06 -20.80 -9.61
N ARG A 166 -11.87 -20.53 -8.60
CA ARG A 166 -13.32 -20.80 -8.63
C ARG A 166 -14.05 -19.98 -9.70
N ARG A 167 -13.72 -18.69 -9.82
CA ARG A 167 -14.41 -17.76 -10.74
C ARG A 167 -13.92 -17.87 -12.18
N PHE A 168 -12.62 -17.95 -12.38
CA PHE A 168 -11.97 -17.77 -13.68
C PHE A 168 -11.11 -18.97 -14.12
N GLY A 169 -10.94 -19.98 -13.27
CA GLY A 169 -10.12 -21.15 -13.55
C GLY A 169 -8.64 -21.03 -13.12
N PRO A 170 -7.94 -22.18 -13.13
CA PRO A 170 -6.59 -22.30 -12.57
C PRO A 170 -5.55 -21.48 -13.35
N CYS A 171 -5.69 -21.35 -14.67
CA CYS A 171 -4.70 -20.65 -15.47
C CYS A 171 -4.57 -19.19 -15.06
N LEU A 172 -5.67 -18.46 -14.86
CA LEU A 172 -5.66 -17.08 -14.41
C LEU A 172 -5.22 -16.97 -12.96
N ALA A 173 -5.63 -17.91 -12.09
CA ALA A 173 -5.25 -17.92 -10.68
C ALA A 173 -3.74 -18.12 -10.47
N ASP A 174 -3.13 -19.05 -11.21
CA ASP A 174 -1.70 -19.37 -11.09
C ASP A 174 -0.78 -18.36 -11.79
N THR A 175 -1.29 -17.65 -12.78
CA THR A 175 -0.50 -16.67 -13.53
C THR A 175 -0.78 -15.24 -13.03
N MET A 176 -1.86 -14.63 -13.47
CA MET A 176 -2.12 -13.20 -13.22
C MET A 176 -2.38 -12.87 -11.74
N ALA A 177 -3.19 -13.68 -11.05
CA ALA A 177 -3.49 -13.41 -9.64
C ALA A 177 -2.25 -13.60 -8.77
N SER A 178 -1.44 -14.64 -9.02
CA SER A 178 -0.19 -14.85 -8.29
C SER A 178 0.82 -13.74 -8.55
N ALA A 179 1.03 -13.34 -9.81
CA ALA A 179 1.92 -12.24 -10.18
C ALA A 179 1.51 -10.91 -9.55
N LEU A 180 0.21 -10.63 -9.49
CA LEU A 180 -0.31 -9.42 -8.87
C LEU A 180 -0.03 -9.40 -7.36
N MET A 181 -0.19 -10.54 -6.68
CA MET A 181 0.14 -10.64 -5.24
C MET A 181 1.64 -10.52 -5.00
N HIS A 182 2.48 -11.03 -5.88
CA HIS A 182 3.93 -10.80 -5.85
C HIS A 182 4.26 -9.30 -5.93
N GLY A 183 3.65 -8.58 -6.86
CA GLY A 183 3.95 -7.16 -7.10
C GLY A 183 3.42 -6.20 -6.03
N ILE A 184 2.34 -6.54 -5.32
CA ILE A 184 1.71 -5.64 -4.33
C ILE A 184 2.10 -6.01 -2.90
N TYR A 185 2.07 -7.31 -2.58
CA TYR A 185 2.25 -7.81 -1.21
C TYR A 185 3.57 -8.55 -1.02
N ALA A 186 4.33 -8.82 -2.08
CA ALA A 186 5.40 -9.81 -2.06
C ALA A 186 4.92 -11.12 -1.37
N GLY A 187 3.67 -11.52 -1.65
CA GLY A 187 2.95 -12.54 -0.90
C GLY A 187 2.42 -13.68 -1.78
N ASP A 188 2.05 -14.80 -1.16
CA ASP A 188 1.43 -15.93 -1.84
C ASP A 188 -0.09 -15.73 -1.95
N SER A 189 -0.60 -15.74 -3.20
CA SER A 189 -2.05 -15.67 -3.48
C SER A 189 -2.87 -16.81 -2.86
N ARG A 190 -2.22 -17.92 -2.48
CA ARG A 190 -2.87 -19.07 -1.82
C ARG A 190 -3.19 -18.82 -0.35
N GLU A 191 -2.59 -17.79 0.25
CA GLU A 191 -2.70 -17.51 1.68
C GLU A 191 -3.39 -16.18 1.98
N LEU A 192 -3.22 -15.21 1.07
CA LEU A 192 -3.79 -13.88 1.24
C LEU A 192 -5.32 -13.89 1.10
N SER A 193 -6.00 -13.24 2.03
CA SER A 193 -7.45 -13.07 2.06
C SER A 193 -7.96 -12.24 0.90
N ILE A 194 -8.89 -12.76 0.12
CA ILE A 194 -9.54 -11.99 -0.96
C ILE A 194 -10.32 -10.79 -0.40
N LYS A 195 -10.99 -10.96 0.75
CA LYS A 195 -11.74 -9.88 1.41
C LYS A 195 -10.84 -8.74 1.89
N ALA A 196 -9.64 -9.06 2.34
CA ALA A 196 -8.71 -8.05 2.84
C ALA A 196 -7.99 -7.32 1.69
N VAL A 197 -7.58 -8.03 0.62
CA VAL A 197 -6.72 -7.46 -0.42
C VAL A 197 -7.49 -6.95 -1.64
N MET A 198 -8.67 -7.53 -1.94
CA MET A 198 -9.52 -7.16 -3.09
C MET A 198 -11.01 -7.15 -2.72
N PRO A 199 -11.43 -6.39 -1.70
CA PRO A 199 -12.81 -6.38 -1.20
C PRO A 199 -13.85 -6.05 -2.27
N SER A 200 -13.50 -5.20 -3.22
CA SER A 200 -14.39 -4.80 -4.32
C SER A 200 -14.81 -5.97 -5.20
N LEU A 201 -13.94 -6.97 -5.41
CA LEU A 201 -14.30 -8.15 -6.20
C LEU A 201 -15.34 -9.00 -5.48
N VAL A 202 -15.18 -9.19 -4.17
CA VAL A 202 -16.15 -9.92 -3.35
C VAL A 202 -17.51 -9.20 -3.31
N LEU A 203 -17.48 -7.88 -3.09
CA LEU A 203 -18.71 -7.07 -3.13
C LEU A 203 -19.40 -7.18 -4.49
N THR A 204 -18.65 -7.09 -5.59
CA THR A 204 -19.17 -7.22 -6.95
C THR A 204 -19.80 -8.60 -7.18
N GLU A 205 -19.15 -9.68 -6.74
CA GLU A 205 -19.71 -11.03 -6.80
C GLU A 205 -21.02 -11.12 -6.00
N GLN A 206 -21.06 -10.62 -4.76
CA GLN A 206 -22.25 -10.70 -3.91
C GLN A 206 -23.43 -9.90 -4.47
N MET A 207 -23.15 -8.75 -5.08
CA MET A 207 -24.18 -7.87 -5.64
C MET A 207 -24.72 -8.34 -6.99
N HIS A 208 -23.84 -8.76 -7.88
CA HIS A 208 -24.17 -9.07 -9.28
C HIS A 208 -24.20 -10.58 -9.57
N GLY A 209 -23.71 -11.41 -8.65
CA GLY A 209 -23.56 -12.86 -8.82
C GLY A 209 -22.44 -13.26 -9.79
N SER A 210 -21.86 -12.29 -10.53
CA SER A 210 -20.81 -12.49 -11.52
C SER A 210 -20.03 -11.19 -11.73
N LEU A 211 -18.71 -11.30 -11.87
CA LEU A 211 -17.85 -10.15 -12.15
C LEU A 211 -18.02 -9.68 -13.61
N LEU A 212 -18.24 -10.60 -14.56
CA LEU A 212 -18.51 -10.25 -15.94
C LEU A 212 -19.87 -9.57 -16.12
N ARG A 213 -20.89 -10.01 -15.39
CA ARG A 213 -22.22 -9.34 -15.43
C ARG A 213 -22.15 -7.89 -14.92
N ALA A 214 -21.29 -7.61 -13.96
CA ALA A 214 -21.10 -6.26 -13.45
C ALA A 214 -20.51 -5.30 -14.51
N LEU A 215 -19.83 -5.81 -15.52
CA LEU A 215 -19.28 -5.03 -16.65
C LEU A 215 -20.36 -4.67 -17.69
N LEU A 216 -21.51 -5.31 -17.67
CA LEU A 216 -22.60 -5.01 -18.59
C LEU A 216 -23.18 -3.61 -18.31
N PRO A 217 -23.58 -2.87 -19.34
CA PRO A 217 -24.27 -1.60 -19.16
C PRO A 217 -25.48 -1.74 -18.21
N ARG A 218 -25.73 -0.75 -17.38
CA ARG A 218 -26.80 -0.78 -16.36
C ARG A 218 -28.17 -1.15 -16.89
N PHE A 219 -28.50 -0.74 -18.11
CA PHE A 219 -29.79 -1.05 -18.74
C PHE A 219 -29.92 -2.52 -19.19
N LEU A 220 -28.80 -3.24 -19.36
CA LEU A 220 -28.79 -4.68 -19.66
C LEU A 220 -28.67 -5.54 -18.39
N ASN A 221 -28.36 -4.92 -17.27
CA ASN A 221 -28.21 -5.61 -15.98
C ASN A 221 -29.45 -5.39 -15.13
N SER A 222 -30.50 -6.19 -15.35
CA SER A 222 -31.77 -6.11 -14.61
C SER A 222 -31.65 -6.30 -13.08
N ARG A 223 -30.51 -6.78 -12.59
CA ARG A 223 -30.22 -6.99 -11.17
C ARG A 223 -29.35 -5.87 -10.56
N TYR A 224 -29.06 -4.82 -11.34
CA TYR A 224 -28.28 -3.71 -10.82
C TYR A 224 -29.05 -2.98 -9.72
N LYS A 225 -28.59 -3.11 -8.49
CA LYS A 225 -28.95 -2.25 -7.37
C LYS A 225 -27.66 -1.67 -6.83
N ALA A 226 -27.50 -0.35 -6.86
CA ALA A 226 -26.38 0.30 -6.20
C ALA A 226 -26.42 -0.09 -4.71
N SER A 227 -25.30 -0.59 -4.20
CA SER A 227 -25.21 -0.98 -2.79
C SER A 227 -25.12 0.26 -1.91
N THR A 228 -25.49 0.11 -0.65
CA THR A 228 -25.25 1.15 0.36
C THR A 228 -23.75 1.49 0.44
N TYR A 229 -22.88 0.53 0.21
CA TYR A 229 -21.43 0.71 0.17
C TYR A 229 -20.99 1.58 -1.03
N GLU A 230 -21.45 1.27 -2.24
CA GLU A 230 -21.14 2.07 -3.44
C GLU A 230 -21.63 3.51 -3.30
N ASN A 231 -22.85 3.68 -2.79
CA ASN A 231 -23.41 5.01 -2.55
C ASN A 231 -22.61 5.77 -1.48
N SER A 232 -22.18 5.09 -0.41
CA SER A 232 -21.36 5.69 0.64
C SER A 232 -19.96 6.06 0.14
N ASP A 233 -19.32 5.19 -0.62
CA ASP A 233 -17.98 5.47 -1.20
C ASP A 233 -18.04 6.60 -2.22
N GLN A 234 -19.08 6.62 -3.06
CA GLN A 234 -19.32 7.69 -4.02
C GLN A 234 -19.59 9.03 -3.33
N ALA A 235 -20.42 9.05 -2.29
CA ALA A 235 -20.72 10.26 -1.52
C ALA A 235 -19.46 10.82 -0.82
N LYS A 236 -18.64 9.94 -0.23
CA LYS A 236 -17.35 10.34 0.36
C LYS A 236 -16.41 10.92 -0.69
N LYS A 237 -16.34 10.30 -1.86
CA LYS A 237 -15.53 10.77 -2.98
C LYS A 237 -15.96 12.15 -3.44
N GLU A 238 -17.26 12.38 -3.65
CA GLU A 238 -17.82 13.67 -4.06
C GLU A 238 -17.57 14.76 -3.00
N ALA A 239 -17.69 14.40 -1.72
CA ALA A 239 -17.39 15.33 -0.62
C ALA A 239 -15.93 15.75 -0.58
N VAL A 240 -14.97 14.89 -0.97
CA VAL A 240 -13.55 15.27 -1.08
C VAL A 240 -13.32 16.07 -2.37
N GLU A 241 -13.86 15.63 -3.51
CA GLU A 241 -13.72 16.34 -4.79
C GLU A 241 -14.22 17.79 -4.69
N SER A 242 -15.31 18.05 -3.96
CA SER A 242 -15.86 19.41 -3.78
C SER A 242 -14.95 20.37 -3.00
N ARG A 243 -13.95 19.87 -2.29
CA ARG A 243 -12.94 20.66 -1.54
C ARG A 243 -11.67 20.92 -2.33
N LEU A 244 -11.51 20.28 -3.49
CA LEU A 244 -10.34 20.40 -4.35
C LEU A 244 -10.60 21.34 -5.53
N ASP A 245 -9.53 21.92 -6.08
CA ASP A 245 -9.62 22.70 -7.30
C ASP A 245 -10.14 21.85 -8.48
N PRO A 246 -11.19 22.28 -9.21
CA PRO A 246 -11.75 21.52 -10.32
C PRO A 246 -10.75 21.24 -11.44
N GLY A 247 -9.82 22.14 -11.71
CA GLY A 247 -8.78 21.97 -12.72
C GLY A 247 -7.79 20.88 -12.31
N LEU A 248 -7.43 20.81 -11.01
CA LEU A 248 -6.63 19.73 -10.45
C LEU A 248 -7.36 18.39 -10.57
N VAL A 249 -8.62 18.31 -10.19
CA VAL A 249 -9.43 17.07 -10.28
C VAL A 249 -9.47 16.58 -11.74
N GLN A 250 -9.64 17.49 -12.71
CA GLN A 250 -9.64 17.11 -14.13
C GLN A 250 -8.28 16.56 -14.59
N LYS A 251 -7.16 17.18 -14.19
CA LYS A 251 -5.80 16.68 -14.46
C LYS A 251 -5.60 15.29 -13.88
N LEU A 252 -6.04 15.06 -12.65
CA LEU A 252 -5.91 13.77 -11.98
C LEU A 252 -6.71 12.65 -12.66
N ARG A 253 -7.86 12.96 -13.26
CA ARG A 253 -8.65 11.97 -14.05
C ARG A 253 -7.89 11.41 -15.25
N SER A 254 -7.00 12.20 -15.85
CA SER A 254 -6.13 11.78 -16.97
C SER A 254 -4.79 11.19 -16.51
N THR A 255 -4.50 11.22 -15.20
CA THR A 255 -3.25 10.75 -14.60
C THR A 255 -3.35 9.28 -14.21
N SER A 256 -2.32 8.50 -14.52
CA SER A 256 -2.20 7.09 -14.11
C SER A 256 -1.59 6.97 -12.72
N ILE A 257 -0.43 7.59 -12.54
CA ILE A 257 0.35 7.65 -11.30
C ILE A 257 1.01 9.03 -11.20
N TYR A 258 1.44 9.38 -10.01
CA TYR A 258 2.29 10.54 -9.78
C TYR A 258 3.40 10.25 -8.77
N SER A 259 4.43 11.06 -8.81
CA SER A 259 5.54 11.07 -7.86
C SER A 259 6.01 12.52 -7.67
N PHE A 260 7.21 12.72 -7.10
CA PHE A 260 7.80 14.05 -6.92
C PHE A 260 9.22 14.09 -7.49
N PRO A 261 9.77 15.27 -7.82
CA PRO A 261 11.12 15.41 -8.37
C PRO A 261 12.21 14.83 -7.46
N GLN A 262 12.04 14.91 -6.13
CA GLN A 262 12.97 14.34 -5.15
C GLN A 262 12.45 13.05 -4.51
N GLY A 263 11.53 12.34 -5.19
CA GLY A 263 10.92 11.11 -4.74
C GLY A 263 9.81 11.31 -3.71
N LEU A 264 9.16 10.20 -3.32
CA LEU A 264 8.02 10.25 -2.40
C LEU A 264 8.37 10.77 -1.01
N ALA A 265 9.64 10.76 -0.61
CA ALA A 265 10.06 11.35 0.66
C ALA A 265 9.85 12.88 0.72
N GLU A 266 9.56 13.56 -0.39
CA GLU A 266 9.14 14.97 -0.34
C GLU A 266 7.88 15.15 0.51
N LEU A 267 6.93 14.21 0.43
CA LEU A 267 5.72 14.23 1.24
C LEU A 267 6.02 14.11 2.73
N THR A 268 6.88 13.18 3.13
CA THR A 268 7.21 12.98 4.55
C THR A 268 8.05 14.12 5.10
N ARG A 269 8.93 14.71 4.29
CA ARG A 269 9.70 15.91 4.66
C ARG A 269 8.81 17.15 4.83
N ALA A 270 7.81 17.33 3.96
CA ALA A 270 6.86 18.42 4.10
C ALA A 270 6.02 18.28 5.38
N LEU A 271 5.54 17.06 5.70
CA LEU A 271 4.84 16.78 6.95
C LEU A 271 5.71 17.07 8.18
N GLU A 272 6.98 16.66 8.15
CA GLU A 272 7.93 16.94 9.24
C GLU A 272 8.14 18.45 9.42
N ALA A 273 8.34 19.19 8.32
CA ALA A 273 8.54 20.64 8.37
C ALA A 273 7.32 21.38 8.96
N GLU A 274 6.12 21.03 8.53
CA GLU A 274 4.87 21.59 9.07
C GLU A 274 4.71 21.27 10.57
N LEU A 275 4.97 20.04 10.99
CA LEU A 275 4.88 19.63 12.39
C LEU A 275 5.88 20.37 13.28
N LEU A 276 7.11 20.59 12.80
CA LEU A 276 8.15 21.34 13.53
C LEU A 276 7.79 22.82 13.68
N ALA A 277 6.99 23.38 12.78
CA ALA A 277 6.51 24.76 12.86
C ALA A 277 5.37 24.95 13.89
N MET A 278 4.76 23.85 14.38
CA MET A 278 3.63 23.91 15.32
C MET A 278 4.09 23.86 16.78
N PRO A 279 3.89 24.92 17.60
CA PRO A 279 4.48 25.01 18.93
C PRO A 279 3.94 23.99 19.95
N HIS A 280 2.75 23.42 19.72
CA HIS A 280 2.11 22.40 20.55
C HIS A 280 2.46 20.96 20.11
N VAL A 281 3.34 20.80 19.13
CA VAL A 281 3.83 19.51 18.65
C VAL A 281 5.26 19.27 19.17
N SER A 282 5.53 18.05 19.59
CA SER A 282 6.87 17.59 19.95
C SER A 282 7.19 16.30 19.18
N ILE A 283 8.37 16.24 18.58
CA ILE A 283 8.84 15.05 17.85
C ILE A 283 10.06 14.48 18.57
N TRP A 284 9.94 13.22 19.01
CA TRP A 284 11.01 12.46 19.67
C TRP A 284 11.53 11.42 18.69
N LYS A 285 12.75 11.60 18.20
CA LYS A 285 13.44 10.67 17.29
C LYS A 285 14.51 9.89 18.01
N GLY A 286 14.78 8.65 17.57
CA GLY A 286 15.74 7.74 18.21
C GLY A 286 15.24 7.21 19.56
N ASP A 287 13.95 7.30 19.83
CA ASP A 287 13.37 7.00 21.14
C ASP A 287 12.25 5.96 21.03
N ALA A 288 12.61 4.70 21.17
CA ALA A 288 11.66 3.59 21.02
C ALA A 288 10.75 3.46 22.24
N CYS A 289 9.44 3.28 22.01
CA CYS A 289 8.48 2.91 23.06
C CYS A 289 8.77 1.48 23.55
N LYS A 290 8.96 1.32 24.86
CA LYS A 290 9.24 0.04 25.53
C LYS A 290 8.05 -0.53 26.29
N ARG A 291 7.19 0.34 26.79
CA ARG A 291 6.08 -0.06 27.63
C ARG A 291 4.92 0.93 27.53
N ILE A 292 3.71 0.41 27.53
CA ILE A 292 2.48 1.18 27.56
C ILE A 292 1.61 0.62 28.68
N VAL A 293 1.25 1.47 29.64
CA VAL A 293 0.42 1.07 30.79
C VAL A 293 -0.83 1.94 30.81
N PRO A 294 -2.00 1.33 30.61
CA PRO A 294 -3.26 2.04 30.73
C PRO A 294 -3.54 2.38 32.21
N GLY A 295 -4.08 3.57 32.43
CA GLY A 295 -4.42 4.09 33.75
C GLY A 295 -5.34 5.30 33.65
N GLN A 296 -5.41 6.15 34.69
CA GLN A 296 -6.13 7.41 34.60
C GLN A 296 -5.59 8.25 33.43
N ARG A 297 -4.28 8.36 33.32
CA ARG A 297 -3.57 8.70 32.07
C ARG A 297 -2.77 7.48 31.63
N ILE A 298 -2.51 7.37 30.33
CA ILE A 298 -1.72 6.27 29.76
C ILE A 298 -0.24 6.62 29.98
N GLU A 299 0.48 5.76 30.70
CA GLU A 299 1.92 5.89 30.85
C GLU A 299 2.62 5.23 29.67
N ILE A 300 3.48 5.97 29.00
CA ILE A 300 4.32 5.52 27.90
C ILE A 300 5.77 5.67 28.32
N GLU A 301 6.48 4.57 28.44
CA GLU A 301 7.90 4.53 28.74
C GLU A 301 8.68 4.27 27.43
N THR A 302 9.66 5.14 27.18
CA THR A 302 10.52 5.06 26.03
C THR A 302 11.96 4.73 26.45
N ASN A 303 12.92 4.70 25.53
CA ASN A 303 14.33 4.48 25.87
C ASN A 303 14.88 5.56 26.82
N HIS A 304 14.44 6.79 26.66
CA HIS A 304 15.05 7.96 27.32
C HIS A 304 14.08 8.75 28.20
N SER A 305 12.77 8.53 28.06
CA SER A 305 11.76 9.40 28.67
C SER A 305 10.51 8.65 29.11
N LYS A 306 9.70 9.32 29.95
CA LYS A 306 8.33 8.91 30.27
C LYS A 306 7.35 9.99 29.84
N LEU A 307 6.23 9.57 29.27
CA LEU A 307 5.13 10.42 28.85
C LEU A 307 3.81 9.93 29.46
N TYR A 308 2.99 10.85 29.92
CA TYR A 308 1.61 10.59 30.32
C TYR A 308 0.67 11.18 29.29
N ALA A 309 -0.06 10.31 28.59
CA ALA A 309 -0.98 10.70 27.53
C ALA A 309 -2.43 10.39 27.87
N ASP A 310 -3.34 11.18 27.33
CA ASP A 310 -4.79 10.96 27.46
C ASP A 310 -5.30 10.01 26.36
N ARG A 311 -4.57 9.94 25.22
CA ARG A 311 -4.85 9.10 24.08
C ARG A 311 -3.56 8.61 23.42
N VAL A 312 -3.61 7.41 22.82
CA VAL A 312 -2.54 6.84 22.00
C VAL A 312 -3.07 6.56 20.61
N VAL A 313 -2.33 7.01 19.60
CA VAL A 313 -2.50 6.65 18.19
C VAL A 313 -1.28 5.82 17.79
N ALA A 314 -1.44 4.50 17.74
CA ALA A 314 -0.35 3.57 17.42
C ALA A 314 -0.32 3.29 15.92
N THR A 315 0.80 3.66 15.28
CA THR A 315 1.02 3.48 13.83
C THR A 315 2.24 2.61 13.52
N VAL A 316 2.80 2.00 14.55
CA VAL A 316 3.88 1.01 14.44
C VAL A 316 3.34 -0.33 13.94
N PRO A 317 4.17 -1.20 13.33
CA PRO A 317 3.76 -2.54 12.93
C PRO A 317 3.10 -3.32 14.07
N SER A 318 2.06 -4.11 13.76
CA SER A 318 1.32 -4.86 14.78
C SER A 318 2.21 -5.83 15.56
N SER A 319 3.22 -6.41 14.93
CA SER A 319 4.21 -7.29 15.57
C SER A 319 5.04 -6.58 16.64
N HIS A 320 5.38 -5.30 16.42
CA HIS A 320 6.09 -4.48 17.40
C HIS A 320 5.15 -3.96 18.52
N LEU A 321 3.86 -3.84 18.21
CA LEU A 321 2.86 -3.40 19.19
C LEU A 321 2.42 -4.55 20.11
N ALA A 322 2.44 -5.79 19.63
CA ALA A 322 1.99 -6.97 20.36
C ALA A 322 2.62 -7.12 21.76
N PRO A 323 3.94 -7.00 21.95
CA PRO A 323 4.54 -7.08 23.29
C PRO A 323 4.19 -5.88 24.18
N LEU A 324 3.77 -4.74 23.61
CA LEU A 324 3.39 -3.53 24.35
C LEU A 324 1.93 -3.55 24.80
N LEU A 325 1.08 -4.36 24.15
CA LEU A 325 -0.36 -4.48 24.42
C LEU A 325 -0.77 -5.96 24.42
N PRO A 326 -0.25 -6.78 25.38
CA PRO A 326 -0.45 -8.24 25.37
C PRO A 326 -1.91 -8.65 25.59
N ASP A 327 -2.74 -7.80 26.19
CA ASP A 327 -4.16 -8.06 26.45
C ASP A 327 -5.05 -7.91 25.21
N LEU A 328 -4.52 -7.40 24.09
CA LEU A 328 -5.27 -7.25 22.85
C LEU A 328 -5.02 -8.43 21.90
N PRO A 329 -6.10 -9.04 21.38
CA PRO A 329 -5.97 -10.19 20.50
C PRO A 329 -5.37 -9.81 19.14
N HIS A 330 -4.79 -10.79 18.45
CA HIS A 330 -4.41 -10.72 17.03
C HIS A 330 -3.30 -9.74 16.63
N LEU A 331 -2.64 -9.08 17.56
CA LEU A 331 -1.54 -8.17 17.20
C LEU A 331 -0.30 -8.95 16.70
N ALA A 332 -0.03 -10.13 17.25
CA ALA A 332 1.14 -10.94 16.92
C ALA A 332 0.93 -11.89 15.71
N TYR A 333 -0.31 -12.06 15.23
CA TYR A 333 -0.58 -13.08 14.21
C TYR A 333 -0.10 -12.71 12.80
N ASN A 334 0.11 -11.43 12.51
CA ASN A 334 0.28 -10.88 11.17
C ASN A 334 1.73 -11.09 10.69
N PRO A 335 2.05 -12.17 9.93
CA PRO A 335 3.39 -12.32 9.40
C PRO A 335 3.68 -11.25 8.36
N SER A 336 4.94 -10.93 8.18
CA SER A 336 5.39 -9.97 7.17
C SER A 336 6.28 -10.65 6.13
N ALA A 337 6.27 -10.14 4.90
CA ALA A 337 7.15 -10.61 3.85
C ALA A 337 8.59 -10.13 4.06
N HIS A 338 9.54 -10.97 3.70
CA HIS A 338 10.96 -10.65 3.58
C HIS A 338 11.28 -10.52 2.09
N LEU A 339 11.97 -9.47 1.69
CA LEU A 339 12.26 -9.21 0.29
C LEU A 339 13.57 -8.44 0.11
N ALA A 340 14.12 -8.48 -1.09
CA ALA A 340 15.18 -7.57 -1.50
C ALA A 340 14.71 -6.68 -2.64
N ILE A 341 15.22 -5.45 -2.60
CA ILE A 341 15.13 -4.46 -3.67
C ILE A 341 16.54 -4.22 -4.18
N VAL A 342 16.72 -4.31 -5.51
CA VAL A 342 17.99 -4.00 -6.17
C VAL A 342 17.74 -2.93 -7.22
N ASP A 343 18.23 -1.75 -6.97
CA ASP A 343 18.23 -0.63 -7.90
C ASP A 343 19.48 -0.68 -8.78
N ILE A 344 19.30 -0.68 -10.09
CA ILE A 344 20.36 -0.75 -11.10
C ILE A 344 20.31 0.52 -11.94
N VAL A 345 21.42 1.21 -12.05
CA VAL A 345 21.60 2.44 -12.84
C VAL A 345 22.60 2.19 -13.94
N LEU A 346 22.16 2.36 -15.19
CA LEU A 346 22.99 2.27 -16.38
C LEU A 346 23.24 3.68 -16.94
N GLY A 347 24.47 4.02 -17.23
CA GLY A 347 24.95 5.34 -17.69
C GLY A 347 24.53 5.69 -19.12
N VAL A 348 23.52 5.05 -19.64
CA VAL A 348 22.98 5.26 -20.99
C VAL A 348 21.45 5.31 -20.92
N ALA A 349 20.86 6.26 -21.60
CA ALA A 349 19.42 6.34 -21.76
C ALA A 349 18.92 5.32 -22.77
N ASP A 350 17.67 4.89 -22.61
CA ASP A 350 16.90 4.18 -23.63
C ASP A 350 17.48 2.82 -24.08
N ILE A 351 18.13 2.10 -23.16
CA ILE A 351 18.75 0.81 -23.44
C ILE A 351 17.77 -0.37 -23.38
N LEU A 352 16.54 -0.11 -22.89
CA LEU A 352 15.55 -1.17 -22.70
C LEU A 352 15.00 -1.69 -24.03
N PRO A 353 14.90 -3.01 -24.22
CA PRO A 353 14.34 -3.59 -25.46
C PRO A 353 12.83 -3.39 -25.58
N ILE A 354 12.17 -3.04 -24.48
CA ILE A 354 10.74 -2.77 -24.39
C ILE A 354 10.46 -1.63 -23.41
N HIS A 355 9.40 -0.87 -23.65
CA HIS A 355 8.99 0.26 -22.83
C HIS A 355 7.65 0.02 -22.15
N GLY A 356 7.58 0.35 -20.86
CA GLY A 356 6.40 0.18 -20.04
C GLY A 356 6.64 0.41 -18.56
N PHE A 357 5.71 -0.02 -17.72
CA PHE A 357 5.87 0.08 -16.27
C PHE A 357 6.91 -0.91 -15.73
N GLY A 358 7.04 -2.05 -16.41
CA GLY A 358 7.81 -3.19 -15.97
C GLY A 358 7.06 -4.50 -16.14
N TYR A 359 7.57 -5.57 -15.52
CA TYR A 359 6.95 -6.88 -15.58
C TYR A 359 6.85 -7.53 -14.20
N LEU A 360 5.87 -8.42 -14.06
CA LEU A 360 5.69 -9.28 -12.89
C LEU A 360 6.01 -10.73 -13.26
N VAL A 361 6.50 -11.48 -12.27
CA VAL A 361 6.84 -12.89 -12.41
C VAL A 361 5.83 -13.71 -11.61
N PRO A 362 5.00 -14.56 -12.25
CA PRO A 362 4.06 -15.41 -11.55
C PRO A 362 4.75 -16.57 -10.84
N ARG A 363 4.07 -17.16 -9.85
CA ARG A 363 4.58 -18.30 -9.08
C ARG A 363 4.97 -19.51 -9.96
N ASN A 364 4.20 -19.75 -11.02
CA ASN A 364 4.43 -20.87 -11.93
C ASN A 364 5.38 -20.52 -13.10
N ALA A 365 6.12 -19.41 -13.02
CA ALA A 365 7.09 -19.07 -14.03
C ALA A 365 8.22 -20.10 -14.09
N THR A 366 8.51 -20.58 -15.28
CA THR A 366 9.70 -21.39 -15.54
C THR A 366 10.95 -20.51 -15.51
N ASN A 367 12.09 -21.09 -15.13
CA ASN A 367 13.40 -20.38 -15.09
C ASN A 367 13.45 -19.14 -14.18
N ASN A 368 12.79 -19.20 -13.00
CA ASN A 368 12.87 -18.16 -11.98
C ASN A 368 13.69 -18.61 -10.75
N SER A 369 14.87 -19.20 -10.99
CA SER A 369 15.78 -19.66 -9.91
C SER A 369 16.30 -18.51 -9.03
N ASP A 370 16.31 -17.28 -9.54
CA ASP A 370 16.71 -16.08 -8.82
C ASP A 370 15.59 -15.49 -7.93
N GLU A 371 14.42 -16.15 -7.87
CA GLU A 371 13.30 -15.80 -6.97
C GLU A 371 12.74 -14.39 -7.18
N ILE A 372 12.73 -13.94 -8.44
CA ILE A 372 12.26 -12.62 -8.85
C ILE A 372 10.73 -12.54 -8.71
N LEU A 373 10.25 -11.45 -8.13
CA LEU A 373 8.84 -11.10 -8.04
C LEU A 373 8.40 -10.19 -9.19
N GLY A 374 9.31 -9.35 -9.65
CA GLY A 374 9.09 -8.43 -10.76
C GLY A 374 10.22 -7.43 -10.91
N VAL A 375 10.18 -6.71 -12.03
CA VAL A 375 11.12 -5.63 -12.35
C VAL A 375 10.32 -4.40 -12.77
N ILE A 376 10.68 -3.26 -12.21
CA ILE A 376 10.12 -1.95 -12.58
C ILE A 376 11.11 -1.22 -13.46
N PHE A 377 10.64 -0.64 -14.55
CA PHE A 377 11.40 0.23 -15.43
C PHE A 377 11.23 1.66 -14.93
N ASP A 378 12.03 2.04 -13.92
CA ASP A 378 11.85 3.32 -13.22
C ASP A 378 11.94 4.53 -14.14
N SER A 379 12.86 4.51 -15.12
CA SER A 379 13.01 5.58 -16.10
C SER A 379 11.76 5.78 -16.96
N ASP A 380 11.02 4.69 -17.25
CA ASP A 380 9.75 4.74 -17.97
C ASP A 380 8.57 5.03 -17.04
N ALA A 381 8.60 4.45 -15.83
CA ALA A 381 7.49 4.53 -14.86
C ALA A 381 7.24 5.98 -14.42
N VAL A 382 8.31 6.73 -14.14
CA VAL A 382 8.24 8.16 -13.80
C VAL A 382 9.28 8.91 -14.63
N PRO A 383 8.94 9.32 -15.85
CA PRO A 383 9.84 10.07 -16.73
C PRO A 383 10.36 11.35 -16.06
N ASN A 384 11.54 11.77 -16.42
CA ASN A 384 12.19 13.02 -15.96
C ASN A 384 12.71 13.02 -14.52
N GLN A 385 12.63 11.91 -13.77
CA GLN A 385 13.33 11.83 -12.48
C GLN A 385 14.83 11.52 -12.61
N SER A 386 15.25 10.85 -13.71
CA SER A 386 16.64 10.45 -13.97
C SER A 386 16.95 10.62 -15.45
N GLN A 387 17.21 11.83 -15.89
CA GLN A 387 17.55 12.12 -17.29
C GLN A 387 18.92 11.51 -17.66
N ARG A 388 19.05 10.99 -18.88
CA ARG A 388 20.24 10.37 -19.46
C ARG A 388 20.68 9.04 -18.84
N LEU A 389 19.88 8.47 -17.95
CA LEU A 389 20.16 7.19 -17.31
C LEU A 389 19.02 6.21 -17.57
N THR A 390 19.33 4.93 -17.65
CA THR A 390 18.31 3.87 -17.51
C THR A 390 18.37 3.35 -16.10
N LYS A 391 17.25 3.43 -15.40
CA LYS A 391 17.10 2.93 -14.05
C LYS A 391 16.08 1.81 -14.00
N LEU A 392 16.44 0.72 -13.33
CA LEU A 392 15.62 -0.47 -13.11
C LEU A 392 15.59 -0.83 -11.63
N THR A 393 14.46 -1.30 -11.14
CA THR A 393 14.38 -1.90 -9.81
C THR A 393 13.92 -3.34 -9.91
N VAL A 394 14.75 -4.25 -9.41
CA VAL A 394 14.44 -5.68 -9.32
C VAL A 394 13.97 -5.99 -7.90
N MET A 395 12.82 -6.66 -7.79
CA MET A 395 12.26 -7.13 -6.53
C MET A 395 12.33 -8.66 -6.48
N MET A 396 12.81 -9.22 -5.36
CA MET A 396 12.93 -10.68 -5.18
C MET A 396 12.62 -11.11 -3.75
N GLY A 397 12.38 -12.41 -3.54
CA GLY A 397 12.10 -13.00 -2.24
C GLY A 397 10.61 -13.24 -1.99
N GLY A 398 10.01 -12.57 -1.01
CA GLY A 398 8.59 -12.73 -0.67
C GLY A 398 8.23 -14.18 -0.31
N PRO A 399 7.30 -14.85 -1.06
CA PRO A 399 6.89 -16.22 -0.75
C PRO A 399 8.04 -17.23 -0.77
N TYR A 400 9.08 -16.96 -1.58
CA TYR A 400 10.26 -17.85 -1.65
C TYR A 400 11.12 -17.79 -0.39
N TRP A 401 11.02 -16.71 0.41
CA TRP A 401 11.84 -16.51 1.62
C TRP A 401 11.07 -16.72 2.92
N ARG A 402 9.79 -17.00 2.86
CA ARG A 402 8.89 -17.05 4.02
C ARG A 402 9.36 -18.00 5.14
N HIS A 403 9.95 -19.14 4.77
CA HIS A 403 10.37 -20.18 5.74
C HIS A 403 11.90 -20.26 5.89
N ARG A 404 12.62 -19.24 5.42
CA ARG A 404 14.07 -19.20 5.54
C ARG A 404 14.49 -18.68 6.90
N SER A 405 15.48 -19.31 7.49
CA SER A 405 16.17 -18.87 8.70
C SER A 405 17.28 -17.84 8.41
N SER A 406 17.76 -17.79 7.16
CA SER A 406 18.79 -16.85 6.69
C SER A 406 18.43 -16.34 5.29
N PHE A 407 18.83 -15.11 5.01
CA PHE A 407 18.56 -14.43 3.73
C PHE A 407 19.86 -14.27 2.94
N PRO A 408 19.79 -14.16 1.59
CA PRO A 408 20.95 -13.85 0.76
C PRO A 408 21.61 -12.53 1.18
N SER A 409 22.90 -12.42 0.96
CA SER A 409 23.63 -11.16 1.16
C SER A 409 23.23 -10.12 0.11
N GLU A 410 23.57 -8.85 0.37
CA GLU A 410 23.32 -7.79 -0.62
C GLU A 410 24.09 -8.04 -1.93
N ASP A 411 25.28 -8.64 -1.87
CA ASP A 411 26.05 -8.98 -3.08
C ASP A 411 25.40 -10.14 -3.84
N ASP A 412 24.91 -11.19 -3.16
CA ASP A 412 24.17 -12.28 -3.81
C ASP A 412 22.94 -11.76 -4.56
N VAL A 413 22.16 -10.84 -3.95
CA VAL A 413 20.97 -10.32 -4.60
C VAL A 413 21.29 -9.38 -5.77
N LYS A 414 22.43 -8.66 -5.75
CA LYS A 414 22.93 -7.88 -6.90
C LYS A 414 23.24 -8.79 -8.09
N GLU A 415 23.96 -9.89 -7.85
CA GLU A 415 24.28 -10.87 -8.90
C GLU A 415 23.02 -11.51 -9.47
N ARG A 416 22.07 -11.93 -8.62
CA ARG A 416 20.77 -12.48 -9.04
C ARG A 416 20.00 -11.48 -9.89
N ALA A 417 19.99 -10.20 -9.52
CA ALA A 417 19.33 -9.16 -10.28
C ALA A 417 19.92 -8.98 -11.69
N LEU A 418 21.26 -8.98 -11.83
CA LEU A 418 21.91 -8.90 -13.14
C LEU A 418 21.63 -10.13 -13.99
N ARG A 419 21.66 -11.35 -13.41
CA ARG A 419 21.27 -12.59 -14.11
C ARG A 419 19.81 -12.55 -14.58
N ALA A 420 18.91 -12.03 -13.75
CA ALA A 420 17.50 -11.88 -14.10
C ALA A 420 17.29 -10.91 -15.26
N LEU A 421 17.96 -9.76 -15.27
CA LEU A 421 17.90 -8.83 -16.40
C LEU A 421 18.46 -9.44 -17.70
N HIS A 422 19.51 -10.26 -17.59
CA HIS A 422 20.01 -10.99 -18.73
C HIS A 422 19.03 -12.05 -19.25
N SER A 423 18.55 -12.93 -18.37
CA SER A 423 17.74 -14.09 -18.75
C SER A 423 16.29 -13.75 -19.08
N GLN A 424 15.69 -12.77 -18.36
CA GLN A 424 14.26 -12.45 -18.48
C GLN A 424 13.99 -11.24 -19.38
N LEU A 425 14.88 -10.23 -19.38
CA LEU A 425 14.75 -9.02 -20.19
C LEU A 425 15.55 -9.06 -21.48
N GLY A 426 16.54 -9.98 -21.59
CA GLY A 426 17.36 -10.14 -22.78
C GLY A 426 18.53 -9.14 -22.90
N LEU A 427 18.85 -8.41 -21.83
CA LEU A 427 20.04 -7.53 -21.83
C LEU A 427 21.31 -8.38 -21.79
N SER A 428 22.29 -8.12 -22.68
CA SER A 428 23.54 -8.87 -22.65
C SER A 428 24.34 -8.53 -21.37
N LEU A 429 25.06 -9.51 -20.83
CA LEU A 429 25.93 -9.27 -19.67
C LEU A 429 26.98 -8.19 -19.97
N LEU A 430 27.52 -8.18 -21.21
CA LEU A 430 28.45 -7.14 -21.64
C LEU A 430 27.80 -5.76 -21.59
N THR A 431 26.56 -5.63 -22.07
CA THR A 431 25.81 -4.37 -22.00
C THR A 431 25.60 -3.92 -20.56
N LEU A 432 25.19 -4.85 -19.69
CA LEU A 432 24.97 -4.55 -18.27
C LEU A 432 26.26 -4.11 -17.59
N THR A 433 27.38 -4.81 -17.79
CA THR A 433 28.64 -4.49 -17.13
C THR A 433 29.32 -3.24 -17.70
N SER A 434 29.28 -3.00 -19.02
CA SER A 434 29.94 -1.84 -19.64
C SER A 434 29.24 -0.51 -19.37
N HIS A 435 27.95 -0.53 -19.05
CA HIS A 435 27.16 0.68 -18.76
C HIS A 435 26.73 0.78 -17.31
N LEU A 436 27.15 -0.14 -16.43
CA LEU A 436 26.80 -0.10 -15.03
C LEU A 436 27.47 1.09 -14.32
N GLU A 437 26.68 2.09 -13.97
CA GLU A 437 27.14 3.23 -13.17
C GLU A 437 27.00 2.94 -11.68
N ASN A 438 25.90 2.27 -11.29
CA ASN A 438 25.69 1.94 -9.90
C ASN A 438 24.70 0.79 -9.72
N ILE A 439 24.86 0.03 -8.63
CA ILE A 439 23.95 -1.01 -8.20
C ILE A 439 23.81 -0.99 -6.68
N TYR A 440 22.62 -0.70 -6.21
CA TYR A 440 22.28 -0.73 -4.80
C TYR A 440 21.34 -1.89 -4.49
N ALA A 441 21.65 -2.61 -3.43
CA ALA A 441 20.79 -3.66 -2.93
C ALA A 441 20.44 -3.40 -1.47
N ARG A 442 19.27 -3.83 -1.09
CA ARG A 442 18.83 -3.87 0.30
C ARG A 442 17.98 -5.10 0.54
N VAL A 443 18.44 -5.92 1.48
CA VAL A 443 17.65 -7.04 2.02
C VAL A 443 16.86 -6.53 3.21
N MET A 444 15.56 -6.70 3.17
CA MET A 444 14.63 -6.18 4.17
C MET A 444 13.81 -7.31 4.77
N THR A 445 13.79 -7.37 6.08
CA THR A 445 12.97 -8.33 6.84
C THR A 445 11.72 -7.64 7.37
N ASP A 446 10.65 -8.41 7.54
CA ASP A 446 9.40 -7.95 8.16
C ASP A 446 8.79 -6.67 7.57
N THR A 447 8.79 -6.59 6.22
CA THR A 447 8.42 -5.35 5.52
C THR A 447 6.94 -5.20 5.23
N ILE A 448 6.33 -6.18 4.54
CA ILE A 448 4.94 -6.05 4.06
C ILE A 448 4.06 -7.05 4.80
N PRO A 449 3.11 -6.59 5.63
CA PRO A 449 2.22 -7.48 6.37
C PRO A 449 1.36 -8.30 5.41
N GLN A 450 1.20 -9.56 5.75
CA GLN A 450 0.46 -10.54 4.97
C GLN A 450 -0.94 -10.71 5.57
N TYR A 451 -1.94 -10.19 4.89
CA TYR A 451 -3.34 -10.34 5.31
C TYR A 451 -3.85 -11.74 4.96
N LEU A 452 -3.57 -12.71 5.84
CA LEU A 452 -3.96 -14.10 5.65
C LEU A 452 -5.48 -14.28 5.71
N VAL A 453 -5.99 -15.37 5.12
CA VAL A 453 -7.41 -15.75 5.21
C VAL A 453 -7.90 -15.64 6.66
N GLY A 454 -9.04 -14.99 6.86
CA GLY A 454 -9.61 -14.63 8.16
C GLY A 454 -9.10 -13.29 8.75
N HIS A 455 -8.27 -12.52 8.03
CA HIS A 455 -7.83 -11.19 8.48
C HIS A 455 -8.97 -10.24 8.84
N PRO A 456 -10.04 -10.10 8.02
CA PRO A 456 -11.15 -9.20 8.37
C PRO A 456 -11.85 -9.57 9.68
N GLN A 457 -12.03 -10.87 9.95
CA GLN A 457 -12.62 -11.34 11.19
C GLN A 457 -11.73 -10.99 12.39
N ARG A 458 -10.41 -11.25 12.30
CA ARG A 458 -9.45 -10.89 13.35
C ARG A 458 -9.44 -9.40 13.64
N MET A 459 -9.56 -8.55 12.60
CA MET A 459 -9.66 -7.10 12.78
C MET A 459 -10.98 -6.69 13.45
N ALA A 460 -12.08 -7.36 13.16
CA ALA A 460 -13.37 -7.13 13.83
C ALA A 460 -13.30 -7.53 15.32
N GLU A 461 -12.69 -8.66 15.64
CA GLU A 461 -12.47 -9.12 17.03
C GLU A 461 -11.54 -8.17 17.81
N LEU A 462 -10.43 -7.73 17.20
CA LEU A 462 -9.53 -6.72 17.77
C LEU A 462 -10.27 -5.40 18.05
N LYS A 463 -11.08 -4.95 17.09
CA LYS A 463 -11.91 -3.75 17.24
C LYS A 463 -12.91 -3.88 18.39
N ALA A 464 -13.57 -5.03 18.51
CA ALA A 464 -14.49 -5.32 19.60
C ALA A 464 -13.75 -5.31 20.96
N ALA A 465 -12.58 -5.95 21.03
CA ALA A 465 -11.75 -5.96 22.24
C ALA A 465 -11.38 -4.55 22.70
N ILE A 466 -10.92 -3.66 21.81
CA ILE A 466 -10.62 -2.27 22.14
C ILE A 466 -11.87 -1.52 22.64
N LYS A 467 -13.02 -1.71 21.97
CA LYS A 467 -14.27 -1.04 22.35
C LYS A 467 -14.81 -1.49 23.71
N MET A 468 -14.62 -2.75 24.06
CA MET A 468 -15.09 -3.33 25.32
C MET A 468 -14.09 -3.10 26.47
N HIS A 469 -12.83 -2.83 26.17
CA HIS A 469 -11.81 -2.66 27.19
C HIS A 469 -11.99 -1.33 27.93
N PRO A 470 -12.14 -1.34 29.28
CA PRO A 470 -12.53 -0.14 30.05
C PRO A 470 -11.50 1.01 29.95
N GLN A 471 -10.23 0.69 29.74
CA GLN A 471 -9.14 1.67 29.68
C GLN A 471 -8.72 2.06 28.26
N TRP A 472 -9.03 1.22 27.24
CA TRP A 472 -8.67 1.50 25.84
C TRP A 472 -9.80 2.12 25.03
N ARG A 473 -11.03 1.94 25.46
CA ARG A 473 -12.21 2.51 24.78
C ARG A 473 -12.05 4.00 24.56
N ASN A 474 -12.12 4.42 23.30
CA ASN A 474 -11.94 5.81 22.83
C ASN A 474 -10.60 6.46 23.22
N ARG A 475 -9.61 5.69 23.65
CA ARG A 475 -8.28 6.19 24.03
C ARG A 475 -7.14 5.54 23.26
N LEU A 476 -7.38 4.43 22.58
CA LEU A 476 -6.43 3.74 21.70
C LEU A 476 -6.97 3.69 20.29
N SER A 477 -6.14 4.08 19.32
CA SER A 477 -6.38 3.95 17.89
C SER A 477 -5.23 3.15 17.27
N LEU A 478 -5.55 2.18 16.41
CA LEU A 478 -4.58 1.35 15.71
C LEU A 478 -4.66 1.66 14.21
N LEU A 479 -3.58 2.19 13.65
CA LEU A 479 -3.52 2.69 12.29
C LEU A 479 -2.31 2.12 11.54
N GLY A 480 -2.36 2.21 10.23
CA GLY A 480 -1.24 1.90 9.36
C GLY A 480 -1.39 0.58 8.62
N TYR A 481 -0.31 0.24 7.92
CA TYR A 481 -0.30 -0.83 6.94
C TYR A 481 -0.50 -2.25 7.49
N SER A 482 -0.51 -2.43 8.82
CA SER A 482 -0.79 -3.74 9.45
C SER A 482 -2.28 -4.10 9.46
N TYR A 483 -3.20 -3.16 9.22
CA TYR A 483 -4.63 -3.35 9.52
C TYR A 483 -5.56 -3.23 8.31
N GLY A 484 -5.48 -2.14 7.53
CA GLY A 484 -6.52 -1.79 6.56
C GLY A 484 -6.05 -1.50 5.14
N GLY A 485 -4.82 -1.85 4.78
CA GLY A 485 -4.23 -1.66 3.45
C GLY A 485 -2.76 -1.26 3.53
N VAL A 486 -1.96 -1.83 2.62
CA VAL A 486 -0.50 -1.65 2.62
C VAL A 486 -0.04 -0.45 1.79
N GLY A 487 -0.93 0.14 1.00
CA GLY A 487 -0.60 1.26 0.11
C GLY A 487 -0.48 2.60 0.85
N VAL A 488 0.28 3.53 0.29
CA VAL A 488 0.44 4.88 0.83
C VAL A 488 -0.92 5.59 0.95
N ASN A 489 -1.78 5.47 -0.07
CA ASN A 489 -3.14 6.02 -0.03
C ASN A 489 -3.98 5.42 1.11
N ASP A 490 -3.81 4.11 1.36
CA ASP A 490 -4.56 3.43 2.42
C ASP A 490 -4.14 3.96 3.79
N CYS A 491 -2.84 4.11 4.00
CA CYS A 491 -2.25 4.63 5.24
C CYS A 491 -2.67 6.08 5.51
N ILE A 492 -2.60 6.94 4.50
CA ILE A 492 -2.97 8.36 4.61
C ILE A 492 -4.48 8.51 4.87
N ALA A 493 -5.31 7.87 4.05
CA ALA A 493 -6.77 7.97 4.21
C ALA A 493 -7.24 7.43 5.57
N ASN A 494 -6.71 6.28 5.99
CA ASN A 494 -7.03 5.71 7.31
C ASN A 494 -6.60 6.65 8.46
N ALA A 495 -5.41 7.27 8.35
CA ALA A 495 -4.94 8.25 9.32
C ALA A 495 -5.85 9.48 9.40
N MET A 496 -6.16 10.10 8.24
CA MET A 496 -7.01 11.28 8.18
C MET A 496 -8.43 10.99 8.69
N ASP A 497 -9.06 9.91 8.20
CA ASP A 497 -10.43 9.54 8.60
C ASP A 497 -10.54 9.25 10.10
N THR A 498 -9.55 8.56 10.66
CA THR A 498 -9.55 8.26 12.10
C THR A 498 -9.26 9.51 12.94
N CYS A 499 -8.36 10.37 12.49
CA CYS A 499 -8.09 11.64 13.18
C CYS A 499 -9.29 12.60 13.12
N ASP A 500 -10.02 12.65 12.00
CA ASP A 500 -11.28 13.39 11.89
C ASP A 500 -12.32 12.85 12.90
N ALA A 501 -12.42 11.52 13.05
CA ALA A 501 -13.29 10.91 14.05
C ALA A 501 -12.84 11.20 15.49
N ILE A 502 -11.53 11.23 15.76
CA ILE A 502 -10.98 11.62 17.06
C ILE A 502 -11.31 13.08 17.37
N CYS A 503 -11.10 14.00 16.43
CA CYS A 503 -11.41 15.42 16.60
C CYS A 503 -12.91 15.63 16.88
N ASN A 504 -13.78 14.98 16.13
CA ASN A 504 -15.22 15.02 16.36
C ASN A 504 -15.60 14.48 17.75
N TYR A 505 -14.96 13.38 18.20
CA TYR A 505 -15.18 12.83 19.53
C TYR A 505 -14.70 13.80 20.62
N GLU A 506 -13.50 14.38 20.49
CA GLU A 506 -12.94 15.28 21.49
C GLU A 506 -13.74 16.58 21.62
N GLN A 507 -14.20 17.15 20.50
CA GLN A 507 -14.97 18.40 20.47
C GLN A 507 -16.43 18.19 20.86
N ASN A 508 -17.10 17.19 20.30
CA ASN A 508 -18.56 17.01 20.39
C ASN A 508 -18.99 15.87 21.31
N LYS A 509 -18.04 15.06 21.83
CA LYS A 509 -18.30 13.84 22.62
C LYS A 509 -19.27 12.88 21.90
N SER A 510 -19.27 12.89 20.57
CA SER A 510 -20.17 12.07 19.77
C SER A 510 -19.94 10.58 20.01
N PRO A 511 -20.91 9.83 20.57
CA PRO A 511 -20.76 8.40 20.83
C PRO A 511 -20.68 7.54 19.56
N LEU A 512 -21.06 8.11 18.40
CA LEU A 512 -21.07 7.44 17.10
C LEU A 512 -19.70 7.47 16.39
N SER A 513 -18.75 8.27 16.89
CA SER A 513 -17.43 8.36 16.30
C SER A 513 -16.60 7.11 16.58
N ASP A 514 -16.24 6.36 15.53
CA ASP A 514 -15.35 5.20 15.63
C ASP A 514 -13.89 5.66 15.58
N THR A 515 -13.29 5.77 16.74
CA THR A 515 -11.89 6.23 16.91
C THR A 515 -10.88 5.08 16.94
N SER A 516 -11.30 3.82 16.69
CA SER A 516 -10.41 2.65 16.79
C SER A 516 -9.36 2.59 15.67
N GLY A 517 -9.61 3.23 14.52
CA GLY A 517 -8.77 3.12 13.32
C GLY A 517 -8.99 1.86 12.49
N LEU A 518 -9.68 0.87 13.06
CA LEU A 518 -9.97 -0.39 12.40
C LEU A 518 -11.24 -0.28 11.55
N GLN A 519 -11.16 -0.67 10.29
CA GLN A 519 -12.27 -0.57 9.36
C GLN A 519 -13.46 -1.44 9.80
N PRO A 520 -14.71 -1.05 9.49
CA PRO A 520 -15.88 -1.89 9.73
C PRO A 520 -15.81 -3.15 8.87
N ALA A 521 -16.45 -4.23 9.33
CA ALA A 521 -16.62 -5.43 8.52
C ALA A 521 -17.37 -5.09 7.22
N LEU A 522 -16.94 -5.67 6.10
CA LEU A 522 -17.56 -5.47 4.78
C LEU A 522 -18.98 -6.01 4.70
N PHE A 523 -19.29 -7.01 5.52
CA PHE A 523 -20.58 -7.65 5.58
C PHE A 523 -21.10 -7.60 7.03
N PRO A 524 -22.38 -7.27 7.25
CA PRO A 524 -22.97 -7.34 8.57
C PRO A 524 -22.92 -8.78 9.10
N GLY A 525 -22.68 -8.91 10.42
CA GLY A 525 -22.72 -10.20 11.11
C GLY A 525 -24.11 -10.77 11.20
#